data_2f30039a5b3e032a26d334691d1059e5
#
_entry.id   2f30039a5b3e032a26d334691d1059e5
#
_cell.length_a   1.000
_cell.length_b   1.000
_cell.length_c   1.000
_cell.angle_alpha   90.00
_cell.angle_beta   90.00
_cell.angle_gamma   90.00
#
_symmetry.space_group_name_H-M   'P 1'
#
loop_
_entity.id
_entity.type
_entity.pdbx_description
1 polymer ?
#
loop_
_entity_poly.entity_id
_entity_poly.type
_entity_poly.pdbx_seq_one_letter_code
_entity_poly.pdbx_strand_id
1 'polypeptide(L)'
;MQRYVIDFYRAGKTSPENPIAIIIGAQPGSGKTMLENVARDELANNGVVCSLDELREFHPRADKIKNDYEAYYPVLTGDYAWKWREGLMAYCVANRLNFIMEVTFANGADINKMMQMLKENEYRVDLKLLAVHPKLSLLGTQVRYEKQKLEEASGRIISKVDHDERYNNLVPSVLMVQSAALYDKMQIYGRNVASDRSSEIEGIHLIETNPPNAVQVFQEVFDQPWPKKMENFFEREMEKVILQKIARNVPAEEIVKFREEMKFEYTSPRDMQEIAQEQKAAEALKLAQEQREQERQRQAEEERQRLSQSHRQDQGQRRGGPSR
;
A
#
# COMPACT_ATOMS: atom_id res chain seq x y z
N MET A 1 4.86 -1.13 34.33
CA MET A 1 5.06 -1.63 32.96
C MET A 1 5.70 -0.59 32.04
N GLN A 2 5.18 0.64 31.88
CA GLN A 2 5.78 1.70 31.02
C GLN A 2 7.28 1.90 31.28
N ARG A 3 7.69 2.05 32.53
CA ARG A 3 9.11 2.20 32.90
C ARG A 3 9.94 0.99 32.50
N TYR A 4 9.41 -0.22 32.67
CA TYR A 4 10.08 -1.45 32.28
C TYR A 4 10.31 -1.51 30.76
N VAL A 5 9.29 -1.15 29.96
CA VAL A 5 9.38 -1.06 28.49
C VAL A 5 10.47 -0.05 28.09
N ILE A 6 10.48 1.14 28.70
CA ILE A 6 11.49 2.16 28.42
C ILE A 6 12.89 1.61 28.76
N ASP A 7 13.09 1.04 29.95
CA ASP A 7 14.39 0.54 30.38
C ASP A 7 14.89 -0.60 29.49
N PHE A 8 13.98 -1.44 28.99
CA PHE A 8 14.32 -2.53 28.05
C PHE A 8 14.83 -1.98 26.70
N TYR A 9 14.07 -1.08 26.06
CA TYR A 9 14.41 -0.61 24.72
C TYR A 9 15.55 0.42 24.66
N ARG A 10 15.75 1.22 25.74
CA ARG A 10 16.84 2.18 25.83
C ARG A 10 18.18 1.56 26.20
N ALA A 11 18.21 0.31 26.63
CA ALA A 11 19.42 -0.35 27.09
C ALA A 11 20.53 -0.29 26.03
N GLY A 12 21.71 0.22 26.39
CA GLY A 12 22.86 0.36 25.51
C GLY A 12 22.73 1.46 24.44
N LYS A 13 21.68 2.29 24.48
CA LYS A 13 21.52 3.43 23.56
C LYS A 13 22.10 4.70 24.14
N THR A 14 22.72 5.51 23.28
CA THR A 14 23.36 6.77 23.64
C THR A 14 22.75 7.93 22.86
N SER A 15 22.73 9.12 23.47
CA SER A 15 22.24 10.34 22.84
C SER A 15 23.30 10.91 21.89
N PRO A 16 23.02 11.00 20.57
CA PRO A 16 23.89 11.69 19.64
C PRO A 16 23.66 13.21 19.70
N GLU A 17 24.61 13.98 19.16
CA GLU A 17 24.47 15.44 19.03
C GLU A 17 23.28 15.81 18.13
N ASN A 18 23.15 15.11 17.01
CA ASN A 18 22.08 15.31 16.02
C ASN A 18 21.21 14.05 15.96
N PRO A 19 20.11 13.98 16.74
CA PRO A 19 19.27 12.79 16.78
C PRO A 19 18.49 12.57 15.48
N ILE A 20 18.32 11.30 15.11
CA ILE A 20 17.63 10.88 13.89
C ILE A 20 16.39 10.06 14.28
N ALA A 21 15.26 10.44 13.72
CA ALA A 21 14.06 9.62 13.73
C ALA A 21 13.86 8.99 12.34
N ILE A 22 13.92 7.66 12.26
CA ILE A 22 13.60 6.93 11.03
C ILE A 22 12.16 6.44 11.11
N ILE A 23 11.33 6.92 10.21
CA ILE A 23 9.92 6.48 10.10
C ILE A 23 9.84 5.45 8.98
N ILE A 24 9.45 4.23 9.31
CA ILE A 24 9.24 3.13 8.36
C ILE A 24 7.77 3.05 7.99
N GLY A 25 7.47 3.34 6.73
CA GLY A 25 6.14 3.18 6.15
C GLY A 25 6.04 1.90 5.34
N ALA A 26 5.29 0.92 5.84
CA ALA A 26 5.12 -0.35 5.16
C ALA A 26 3.79 -1.01 5.51
N GLN A 27 3.17 -1.66 4.54
CA GLN A 27 1.92 -2.39 4.73
C GLN A 27 2.15 -3.75 5.42
N PRO A 28 1.14 -4.30 6.07
CA PRO A 28 1.24 -5.64 6.64
C PRO A 28 1.61 -6.67 5.56
N GLY A 29 2.55 -7.57 5.86
CA GLY A 29 3.00 -8.60 4.91
C GLY A 29 3.97 -8.13 3.83
N SER A 30 4.28 -6.83 3.74
CA SER A 30 5.19 -6.28 2.72
C SER A 30 6.68 -6.58 2.96
N GLY A 31 7.08 -7.03 4.15
CA GLY A 31 8.49 -7.30 4.49
C GLY A 31 9.15 -6.21 5.34
N LYS A 32 8.39 -5.55 6.17
CA LYS A 32 8.78 -4.44 7.05
C LYS A 32 10.05 -4.71 7.87
N THR A 33 10.21 -5.93 8.39
CA THR A 33 11.39 -6.33 9.18
C THR A 33 12.72 -6.14 8.45
N MET A 34 12.73 -6.34 7.12
CA MET A 34 13.94 -6.12 6.34
C MET A 34 14.30 -4.64 6.27
N LEU A 35 13.29 -3.78 6.13
CA LEU A 35 13.49 -2.33 6.13
C LEU A 35 13.91 -1.82 7.51
N GLU A 36 13.43 -2.43 8.59
CA GLU A 36 13.88 -2.16 9.95
C GLU A 36 15.36 -2.50 10.13
N ASN A 37 15.83 -3.63 9.59
CA ASN A 37 17.25 -3.99 9.65
C ASN A 37 18.12 -2.93 8.94
N VAL A 38 17.71 -2.44 7.77
CA VAL A 38 18.39 -1.33 7.09
C VAL A 38 18.45 -0.08 7.98
N ALA A 39 17.35 0.25 8.66
CA ALA A 39 17.30 1.39 9.56
C ALA A 39 18.19 1.20 10.81
N ARG A 40 18.25 -0.01 11.37
CA ARG A 40 19.13 -0.35 12.50
C ARG A 40 20.59 -0.22 12.11
N ASP A 41 20.96 -0.72 10.92
CA ASP A 41 22.34 -0.64 10.41
C ASP A 41 22.74 0.82 10.16
N GLU A 42 21.86 1.64 9.57
CA GLU A 42 22.10 3.08 9.35
C GLU A 42 22.35 3.84 10.65
N LEU A 43 21.68 3.45 11.73
CA LEU A 43 21.90 4.01 13.06
C LEU A 43 23.02 3.30 13.85
N ALA A 44 23.81 2.43 13.23
CA ALA A 44 24.83 1.61 13.87
C ALA A 44 24.29 0.89 15.13
N ASN A 45 23.06 0.42 15.07
CA ASN A 45 22.30 -0.17 16.18
C ASN A 45 22.08 0.77 17.39
N ASN A 46 22.36 2.07 17.27
CA ASN A 46 22.10 3.07 18.30
C ASN A 46 20.73 3.75 18.12
N GLY A 47 19.70 2.98 17.81
CA GLY A 47 18.33 3.44 17.71
C GLY A 47 17.37 2.61 18.58
N VAL A 48 16.40 3.28 19.20
CA VAL A 48 15.30 2.64 19.93
C VAL A 48 14.23 2.25 18.93
N VAL A 49 13.80 0.97 18.91
CA VAL A 49 12.72 0.53 18.02
C VAL A 49 11.37 0.70 18.70
N CYS A 50 10.47 1.43 18.06
CA CYS A 50 9.13 1.70 18.54
C CYS A 50 8.11 0.91 17.69
N SER A 51 8.13 -0.43 17.79
CA SER A 51 7.23 -1.35 17.08
C SER A 51 6.01 -1.68 17.93
N LEU A 52 4.80 -1.43 17.40
CA LEU A 52 3.56 -1.83 18.09
C LEU A 52 3.45 -3.35 18.26
N ASP A 53 3.94 -4.11 17.29
CA ASP A 53 3.84 -5.57 17.32
C ASP A 53 4.70 -6.15 18.45
N GLU A 54 5.94 -5.66 18.61
CA GLU A 54 6.81 -6.04 19.72
C GLU A 54 6.26 -5.60 21.09
N LEU A 55 5.71 -4.38 21.15
CA LEU A 55 5.17 -3.84 22.41
C LEU A 55 3.96 -4.61 22.92
N ARG A 56 3.19 -5.28 22.05
CA ARG A 56 2.08 -6.15 22.45
C ARG A 56 2.54 -7.33 23.32
N GLU A 57 3.76 -7.81 23.11
CA GLU A 57 4.34 -8.93 23.87
C GLU A 57 4.55 -8.59 25.37
N PHE A 58 4.66 -7.31 25.70
CA PHE A 58 4.75 -6.85 27.10
C PHE A 58 3.39 -6.86 27.82
N HIS A 59 2.29 -7.18 27.13
CA HIS A 59 1.00 -7.23 27.80
C HIS A 59 0.98 -8.36 28.85
N PRO A 60 0.57 -8.11 30.13
CA PRO A 60 0.66 -9.10 31.21
C PRO A 60 -0.09 -10.42 30.94
N ARG A 61 -0.98 -10.42 29.97
CA ARG A 61 -1.77 -11.58 29.54
C ARG A 61 -1.58 -11.91 28.06
N ALA A 62 -0.44 -11.51 27.48
CA ALA A 62 -0.18 -11.71 26.04
C ALA A 62 -0.40 -13.17 25.64
N ASP A 63 0.27 -14.10 26.30
CA ASP A 63 0.18 -15.53 26.00
C ASP A 63 -1.24 -16.08 26.17
N LYS A 64 -1.91 -15.69 27.26
CA LYS A 64 -3.29 -16.10 27.48
C LYS A 64 -4.23 -15.59 26.38
N ILE A 65 -4.08 -14.33 25.97
CA ILE A 65 -4.92 -13.75 24.90
C ILE A 65 -4.60 -14.41 23.56
N LYS A 66 -3.33 -14.68 23.26
CA LYS A 66 -2.93 -15.41 22.06
C LYS A 66 -3.57 -16.79 21.99
N ASN A 67 -3.58 -17.52 23.10
CA ASN A 67 -4.10 -18.90 23.15
C ASN A 67 -5.63 -18.97 23.13
N ASP A 68 -6.30 -18.11 23.93
CA ASP A 68 -7.74 -18.19 24.16
C ASP A 68 -8.55 -17.30 23.19
N TYR A 69 -7.94 -16.22 22.69
CA TYR A 69 -8.61 -15.16 21.93
C TYR A 69 -7.76 -14.65 20.77
N GLU A 70 -7.11 -15.54 20.03
CA GLU A 70 -6.14 -15.21 18.97
C GLU A 70 -6.62 -14.13 18.01
N ALA A 71 -7.84 -14.27 17.49
CA ALA A 71 -8.42 -13.30 16.54
C ALA A 71 -8.57 -11.89 17.13
N TYR A 72 -8.69 -11.78 18.44
CA TYR A 72 -8.85 -10.52 19.17
C TYR A 72 -7.54 -9.99 19.76
N TYR A 73 -6.43 -10.73 19.65
CA TYR A 73 -5.16 -10.35 20.23
C TYR A 73 -4.73 -8.90 19.86
N PRO A 74 -4.82 -8.46 18.60
CA PRO A 74 -4.46 -7.10 18.24
C PRO A 74 -5.34 -6.03 18.90
N VAL A 75 -6.62 -6.32 19.11
CA VAL A 75 -7.59 -5.41 19.74
C VAL A 75 -7.38 -5.36 21.24
N LEU A 76 -7.33 -6.52 21.90
CA LEU A 76 -7.22 -6.63 23.35
C LEU A 76 -5.89 -6.11 23.92
N THR A 77 -4.83 -6.12 23.12
CA THR A 77 -3.50 -5.60 23.51
C THR A 77 -3.22 -4.19 22.95
N GLY A 78 -4.09 -3.70 22.08
CA GLY A 78 -3.90 -2.47 21.30
C GLY A 78 -3.64 -1.24 22.16
N ASP A 79 -4.54 -0.92 23.07
CA ASP A 79 -4.48 0.30 23.89
C ASP A 79 -3.21 0.37 24.74
N TYR A 80 -2.76 -0.77 25.25
CA TYR A 80 -1.51 -0.85 26.01
C TYR A 80 -0.30 -0.60 25.13
N ALA A 81 -0.22 -1.29 23.98
CA ALA A 81 0.90 -1.13 23.04
C ALA A 81 0.99 0.32 22.52
N TRP A 82 -0.15 0.96 22.22
CA TRP A 82 -0.21 2.36 21.82
C TRP A 82 0.35 3.30 22.90
N LYS A 83 -0.14 3.19 24.14
CA LYS A 83 0.34 4.01 25.25
C LYS A 83 1.82 3.80 25.51
N TRP A 84 2.30 2.57 25.43
CA TRP A 84 3.73 2.30 25.64
C TRP A 84 4.58 2.86 24.50
N ARG A 85 4.12 2.79 23.25
CA ARG A 85 4.81 3.39 22.11
C ARG A 85 4.90 4.92 22.25
N GLU A 86 3.80 5.57 22.58
CA GLU A 86 3.79 7.02 22.83
C GLU A 86 4.74 7.41 23.94
N GLY A 87 4.70 6.71 25.05
CA GLY A 87 5.62 6.97 26.17
C GLY A 87 7.10 6.68 25.84
N LEU A 88 7.36 5.65 25.01
CA LEU A 88 8.70 5.33 24.54
C LEU A 88 9.23 6.42 23.58
N MET A 89 8.39 6.86 22.64
CA MET A 89 8.71 7.96 21.72
C MET A 89 8.97 9.27 22.49
N ALA A 90 8.09 9.62 23.44
CA ALA A 90 8.25 10.80 24.27
C ALA A 90 9.56 10.75 25.09
N TYR A 91 9.92 9.57 25.60
CA TYR A 91 11.20 9.37 26.28
C TYR A 91 12.40 9.57 25.33
N CYS A 92 12.32 9.02 24.11
CA CYS A 92 13.38 9.20 23.11
C CYS A 92 13.57 10.68 22.78
N VAL A 93 12.48 11.43 22.56
CA VAL A 93 12.52 12.86 22.26
C VAL A 93 13.13 13.64 23.42
N ALA A 94 12.67 13.41 24.66
CA ALA A 94 13.18 14.10 25.86
C ALA A 94 14.67 13.83 26.13
N ASN A 95 15.19 12.67 25.72
CA ASN A 95 16.58 12.26 25.91
C ASN A 95 17.43 12.33 24.64
N ARG A 96 16.91 12.91 23.56
CA ARG A 96 17.58 13.06 22.25
C ARG A 96 18.16 11.75 21.71
N LEU A 97 17.43 10.63 21.87
CA LEU A 97 17.86 9.31 21.38
C LEU A 97 17.42 9.14 19.92
N ASN A 98 18.24 8.48 19.10
CA ASN A 98 17.76 7.97 17.82
C ASN A 98 16.65 6.95 18.03
N PHE A 99 15.67 6.95 17.14
CA PHE A 99 14.66 5.90 17.17
C PHE A 99 14.11 5.55 15.78
N ILE A 100 13.55 4.36 15.70
CA ILE A 100 12.88 3.82 14.51
C ILE A 100 11.40 3.65 14.86
N MET A 101 10.52 4.28 14.07
CA MET A 101 9.08 4.22 14.26
C MET A 101 8.44 3.49 13.09
N GLU A 102 7.78 2.38 13.36
CA GLU A 102 7.00 1.68 12.35
C GLU A 102 5.57 2.22 12.27
N VAL A 103 5.12 2.54 11.05
CA VAL A 103 3.76 3.00 10.76
C VAL A 103 3.19 2.27 9.53
N THR A 104 1.86 2.16 9.46
CA THR A 104 1.18 1.55 8.30
C THR A 104 0.93 2.53 7.16
N PHE A 105 1.28 3.79 7.34
CA PHE A 105 1.01 4.86 6.38
C PHE A 105 -0.49 4.98 5.98
N ALA A 106 -1.38 4.65 6.92
CA ALA A 106 -2.82 4.71 6.70
C ALA A 106 -3.42 6.12 6.87
N ASN A 107 -2.69 7.04 7.50
CA ASN A 107 -3.12 8.42 7.73
C ASN A 107 -1.94 9.38 7.60
N GLY A 108 -1.83 10.07 6.47
CA GLY A 108 -0.77 11.04 6.20
C GLY A 108 -0.79 12.25 7.13
N ALA A 109 -1.98 12.68 7.59
CA ALA A 109 -2.10 13.82 8.50
C ALA A 109 -1.45 13.55 9.87
N ASP A 110 -1.64 12.34 10.42
CA ASP A 110 -1.03 11.97 11.71
C ASP A 110 0.49 11.80 11.58
N ILE A 111 0.95 11.32 10.42
CA ILE A 111 2.39 11.25 10.12
C ILE A 111 2.98 12.65 10.04
N ASN A 112 2.31 13.59 9.36
CA ASN A 112 2.75 14.98 9.28
C ASN A 112 2.81 15.65 10.67
N LYS A 113 1.82 15.44 11.53
CA LYS A 113 1.84 15.94 12.92
C LYS A 113 3.03 15.39 13.70
N MET A 114 3.32 14.10 13.56
CA MET A 114 4.46 13.47 14.19
C MET A 114 5.77 14.05 13.66
N MET A 115 5.94 14.20 12.36
CA MET A 115 7.14 14.82 11.77
C MET A 115 7.30 16.27 12.19
N GLN A 116 6.22 17.05 12.22
CA GLN A 116 6.24 18.43 12.71
C GLN A 116 6.78 18.49 14.14
N MET A 117 6.25 17.67 15.04
CA MET A 117 6.72 17.60 16.43
C MET A 117 8.20 17.21 16.51
N LEU A 118 8.67 16.30 15.67
CA LEU A 118 10.08 15.90 15.62
C LEU A 118 10.98 17.03 15.11
N LYS A 119 10.56 17.76 14.09
CA LYS A 119 11.30 18.95 13.59
C LYS A 119 11.38 20.06 14.66
N GLU A 120 10.30 20.29 15.40
CA GLU A 120 10.28 21.24 16.53
C GLU A 120 11.22 20.84 17.67
N ASN A 121 11.55 19.55 17.79
CA ASN A 121 12.54 19.01 18.73
C ASN A 121 13.92 18.76 18.10
N GLU A 122 14.21 19.40 16.96
CA GLU A 122 15.50 19.38 16.27
C GLU A 122 15.95 17.97 15.80
N TYR A 123 15.01 17.09 15.48
CA TYR A 123 15.32 15.80 14.88
C TYR A 123 15.54 15.93 13.38
N ARG A 124 16.53 15.21 12.88
CA ARG A 124 16.53 14.81 11.47
C ARG A 124 15.48 13.70 11.28
N VAL A 125 14.61 13.86 10.30
CA VAL A 125 13.51 12.93 10.03
C VAL A 125 13.75 12.24 8.69
N ASP A 126 14.01 10.94 8.72
CA ASP A 126 14.21 10.13 7.53
C ASP A 126 13.00 9.19 7.34
N LEU A 127 12.42 9.19 6.15
CA LEU A 127 11.35 8.29 5.76
C LEU A 127 11.90 7.13 4.95
N LYS A 128 11.55 5.91 5.32
CA LYS A 128 11.82 4.70 4.55
C LYS A 128 10.49 4.03 4.23
N LEU A 129 10.13 4.03 2.96
CA LEU A 129 8.85 3.50 2.48
C LEU A 129 9.10 2.22 1.70
N LEU A 130 8.20 1.26 1.83
CA LEU A 130 8.28 0.00 1.11
C LEU A 130 7.11 -0.12 0.13
N ALA A 131 7.42 0.00 -1.16
CA ALA A 131 6.48 -0.19 -2.25
C ALA A 131 6.47 -1.67 -2.65
N VAL A 132 5.34 -2.34 -2.44
CA VAL A 132 5.13 -3.76 -2.75
C VAL A 132 3.76 -3.94 -3.35
N HIS A 133 3.66 -4.74 -4.40
CA HIS A 133 2.38 -5.03 -5.03
C HIS A 133 1.35 -5.58 -4.01
N PRO A 134 0.09 -5.11 -3.99
CA PRO A 134 -0.91 -5.50 -2.98
C PRO A 134 -1.10 -7.01 -2.82
N LYS A 135 -1.12 -7.76 -3.92
CA LYS A 135 -1.26 -9.23 -3.88
C LYS A 135 -0.09 -9.92 -3.20
N LEU A 136 1.13 -9.45 -3.45
CA LEU A 136 2.33 -10.00 -2.80
C LEU A 136 2.33 -9.73 -1.29
N SER A 137 1.89 -8.54 -0.90
CA SER A 137 1.73 -8.17 0.50
C SER A 137 0.63 -8.98 1.19
N LEU A 138 -0.52 -9.16 0.53
CA LEU A 138 -1.61 -9.98 1.06
C LEU A 138 -1.16 -11.44 1.29
N LEU A 139 -0.47 -12.04 0.30
CA LEU A 139 0.13 -13.36 0.46
C LEU A 139 1.12 -13.38 1.63
N GLY A 140 1.95 -12.36 1.76
CA GLY A 140 2.90 -12.22 2.86
C GLY A 140 2.25 -12.22 4.25
N THR A 141 1.01 -11.71 4.39
CA THR A 141 0.26 -11.82 5.66
C THR A 141 -0.11 -13.24 5.99
N GLN A 142 -0.48 -14.03 4.99
CA GLN A 142 -0.86 -15.45 5.15
C GLN A 142 0.36 -16.33 5.44
N VAL A 143 1.46 -16.11 4.71
CA VAL A 143 2.74 -16.81 4.96
C VAL A 143 3.20 -16.57 6.40
N ARG A 144 3.16 -15.33 6.88
CA ARG A 144 3.50 -15.00 8.26
C ARG A 144 2.58 -15.70 9.26
N TYR A 145 1.26 -15.68 9.02
CA TYR A 145 0.29 -16.32 9.88
C TYR A 145 0.54 -17.82 9.99
N GLU A 146 0.72 -18.51 8.87
CA GLU A 146 0.97 -19.97 8.90
C GLU A 146 2.30 -20.30 9.57
N LYS A 147 3.34 -19.48 9.36
CA LYS A 147 4.62 -19.64 10.05
C LYS A 147 4.45 -19.50 11.58
N GLN A 148 3.76 -18.48 12.03
CA GLN A 148 3.48 -18.26 13.46
C GLN A 148 2.67 -19.43 14.06
N LYS A 149 1.68 -19.95 13.31
CA LYS A 149 0.90 -21.12 13.74
C LYS A 149 1.75 -22.36 13.93
N LEU A 150 2.80 -22.54 13.15
CA LEU A 150 3.73 -23.65 13.28
C LEU A 150 4.70 -23.49 14.47
N GLU A 151 5.19 -22.26 14.67
CA GLU A 151 6.21 -21.97 15.68
C GLU A 151 5.62 -21.71 17.08
N GLU A 152 4.47 -21.01 17.15
CA GLU A 152 3.91 -20.49 18.40
C GLU A 152 2.49 -21.00 18.70
N ALA A 153 1.96 -21.94 17.91
CA ALA A 153 0.57 -22.42 17.96
C ALA A 153 -0.50 -21.32 17.79
N SER A 154 -0.11 -20.05 17.73
CA SER A 154 -0.96 -18.90 17.50
C SER A 154 -0.34 -17.97 16.47
N GLY A 155 -1.16 -17.22 15.72
CA GLY A 155 -0.67 -16.32 14.70
C GLY A 155 -1.59 -15.11 14.51
N ARG A 156 -1.04 -14.02 14.02
CA ARG A 156 -1.80 -12.81 13.71
C ARG A 156 -2.29 -12.85 12.27
N ILE A 157 -3.57 -13.08 12.10
CA ILE A 157 -4.23 -12.97 10.81
C ILE A 157 -4.66 -11.51 10.54
N ILE A 158 -4.62 -11.12 9.28
CA ILE A 158 -5.17 -9.85 8.79
C ILE A 158 -6.17 -10.23 7.70
N SER A 159 -7.39 -9.72 7.82
CA SER A 159 -8.41 -9.96 6.80
C SER A 159 -8.05 -9.24 5.49
N LYS A 160 -8.54 -9.77 4.36
CA LYS A 160 -8.37 -9.09 3.06
C LYS A 160 -8.97 -7.68 3.10
N VAL A 161 -10.11 -7.50 3.76
CA VAL A 161 -10.77 -6.20 3.89
C VAL A 161 -9.88 -5.19 4.61
N ASP A 162 -9.33 -5.55 5.78
CA ASP A 162 -8.42 -4.67 6.53
C ASP A 162 -7.12 -4.40 5.78
N HIS A 163 -6.64 -5.37 5.00
CA HIS A 163 -5.46 -5.20 4.17
C HIS A 163 -5.71 -4.21 3.04
N ASP A 164 -6.81 -4.40 2.29
CA ASP A 164 -7.16 -3.56 1.14
C ASP A 164 -7.48 -2.11 1.57
N GLU A 165 -8.17 -1.91 2.69
CA GLU A 165 -8.42 -0.58 3.25
C GLU A 165 -7.10 0.17 3.51
N ARG A 166 -6.10 -0.51 4.07
CA ARG A 166 -4.79 0.10 4.32
C ARG A 166 -4.06 0.46 3.03
N TYR A 167 -4.17 -0.39 1.99
CA TYR A 167 -3.59 -0.10 0.68
C TYR A 167 -4.28 1.09 0.00
N ASN A 168 -5.61 1.19 0.09
CA ASN A 168 -6.37 2.31 -0.45
C ASN A 168 -5.95 3.65 0.17
N ASN A 169 -5.53 3.64 1.43
CA ASN A 169 -5.07 4.84 2.14
C ASN A 169 -3.57 5.13 1.96
N LEU A 170 -2.78 4.20 1.45
CA LEU A 170 -1.33 4.33 1.33
C LEU A 170 -0.92 5.46 0.38
N VAL A 171 -1.35 5.40 -0.87
CA VAL A 171 -0.97 6.38 -1.90
C VAL A 171 -1.45 7.79 -1.56
N PRO A 172 -2.70 8.02 -1.12
CA PRO A 172 -3.14 9.33 -0.61
C PRO A 172 -2.29 9.84 0.55
N SER A 173 -1.88 8.97 1.48
CA SER A 173 -1.01 9.34 2.60
C SER A 173 0.40 9.71 2.15
N VAL A 174 0.97 8.98 1.18
CA VAL A 174 2.26 9.31 0.57
C VAL A 174 2.22 10.69 -0.09
N LEU A 175 1.17 10.98 -0.86
CA LEU A 175 0.97 12.29 -1.49
C LEU A 175 0.92 13.41 -0.44
N MET A 176 0.14 13.22 0.62
CA MET A 176 -0.01 14.20 1.70
C MET A 176 1.31 14.46 2.43
N VAL A 177 2.09 13.40 2.70
CA VAL A 177 3.39 13.48 3.36
C VAL A 177 4.41 14.15 2.45
N GLN A 178 4.47 13.79 1.18
CA GLN A 178 5.36 14.42 0.21
C GLN A 178 5.04 15.91 0.04
N SER A 179 3.77 16.26 -0.04
CA SER A 179 3.34 17.67 -0.19
C SER A 179 3.69 18.54 1.02
N ALA A 180 3.68 17.97 2.23
CA ALA A 180 4.06 18.70 3.44
C ALA A 180 5.57 18.91 3.57
N ALA A 181 6.39 18.04 2.95
CA ALA A 181 7.85 18.11 2.92
C ALA A 181 8.52 18.31 4.31
N LEU A 182 7.99 17.66 5.35
CA LEU A 182 8.48 17.77 6.73
C LEU A 182 9.61 16.77 7.07
N TYR A 183 10.09 16.02 6.08
CA TYR A 183 11.20 15.08 6.20
C TYR A 183 12.49 15.65 5.59
N ASP A 184 13.63 15.14 6.04
CA ASP A 184 14.96 15.49 5.50
C ASP A 184 15.38 14.53 4.39
N LYS A 185 14.94 13.27 4.46
CA LYS A 185 15.23 12.25 3.45
C LYS A 185 14.03 11.32 3.28
N MET A 186 13.66 11.01 2.05
CA MET A 186 12.69 9.98 1.71
C MET A 186 13.36 8.93 0.83
N GLN A 187 13.23 7.66 1.19
CA GLN A 187 13.74 6.54 0.42
C GLN A 187 12.61 5.55 0.18
N ILE A 188 12.42 5.15 -1.07
CA ILE A 188 11.45 4.12 -1.46
C ILE A 188 12.19 2.87 -1.83
N TYR A 189 11.79 1.76 -1.22
CA TYR A 189 12.36 0.42 -1.43
C TYR A 189 11.32 -0.48 -2.07
N GLY A 190 11.79 -1.42 -2.90
CA GLY A 190 11.01 -2.52 -3.45
C GLY A 190 11.46 -3.86 -2.89
N ARG A 191 10.71 -4.92 -3.18
CA ARG A 191 11.08 -6.29 -2.82
C ARG A 191 11.84 -6.98 -3.95
N ASN A 192 12.89 -7.71 -3.59
CA ASN A 192 13.61 -8.60 -4.49
C ASN A 192 13.12 -10.03 -4.31
N VAL A 193 13.01 -10.75 -5.42
CA VAL A 193 12.86 -12.20 -5.42
C VAL A 193 14.24 -12.81 -5.57
N ALA A 194 14.57 -13.75 -4.69
CA ALA A 194 15.80 -14.51 -4.75
C ALA A 194 15.99 -15.26 -6.09
N SER A 195 17.19 -15.78 -6.30
CA SER A 195 17.48 -16.62 -7.47
C SER A 195 16.53 -17.81 -7.58
N ASP A 196 16.37 -18.39 -8.76
CA ASP A 196 15.43 -19.47 -9.10
C ASP A 196 15.47 -20.72 -8.19
N ARG A 197 16.48 -20.82 -7.32
CA ARG A 197 16.65 -21.93 -6.36
C ARG A 197 16.16 -21.60 -4.94
N SER A 198 15.87 -20.36 -4.64
CA SER A 198 15.36 -19.92 -3.34
C SER A 198 13.84 -19.74 -3.38
N SER A 199 13.17 -20.24 -2.36
CA SER A 199 11.72 -20.08 -2.20
C SER A 199 11.33 -18.76 -1.52
N GLU A 200 12.30 -17.97 -1.09
CA GLU A 200 12.09 -16.76 -0.31
C GLU A 200 12.38 -15.50 -1.11
N ILE A 201 11.66 -14.43 -0.79
CA ILE A 201 12.02 -13.09 -1.27
C ILE A 201 13.23 -12.65 -0.47
N GLU A 202 14.39 -12.57 -1.14
CA GLU A 202 15.61 -12.10 -0.52
C GLU A 202 15.68 -10.59 -0.52
N GLY A 203 15.56 -10.03 0.67
CA GLY A 203 15.86 -8.65 0.90
C GLY A 203 14.93 -7.65 0.22
N ILE A 204 15.42 -6.46 0.21
CA ILE A 204 14.82 -5.30 -0.42
C ILE A 204 15.90 -4.56 -1.20
N HIS A 205 15.50 -3.75 -2.16
CA HIS A 205 16.41 -2.86 -2.89
C HIS A 205 15.89 -1.44 -2.84
N LEU A 206 16.79 -0.49 -2.81
CA LEU A 206 16.47 0.93 -2.92
C LEU A 206 16.04 1.21 -4.36
N ILE A 207 14.82 1.72 -4.55
CA ILE A 207 14.32 2.17 -5.85
C ILE A 207 14.78 3.60 -6.07
N GLU A 208 14.46 4.51 -5.14
CA GLU A 208 14.76 5.93 -5.31
C GLU A 208 14.95 6.64 -3.97
N THR A 209 15.78 7.68 -3.98
CA THR A 209 15.98 8.60 -2.85
C THR A 209 15.49 9.99 -3.23
N ASN A 210 14.64 10.58 -2.40
CA ASN A 210 14.02 11.89 -2.60
C ASN A 210 13.34 12.02 -3.99
N PRO A 211 12.43 11.09 -4.33
CA PRO A 211 11.78 11.12 -5.63
C PRO A 211 11.01 12.44 -5.83
N PRO A 212 11.03 13.03 -7.03
CA PRO A 212 10.23 14.20 -7.34
C PRO A 212 8.72 13.90 -7.27
N ASN A 213 8.33 12.64 -7.50
CA ASN A 213 6.96 12.17 -7.41
C ASN A 213 6.92 10.75 -6.78
N ALA A 214 6.81 10.70 -5.45
CA ALA A 214 6.75 9.42 -4.72
C ALA A 214 5.52 8.59 -5.10
N VAL A 215 4.38 9.22 -5.39
CA VAL A 215 3.16 8.53 -5.82
C VAL A 215 3.39 7.77 -7.11
N GLN A 216 4.06 8.38 -8.08
CA GLN A 216 4.39 7.72 -9.34
C GLN A 216 5.25 6.47 -9.13
N VAL A 217 6.26 6.53 -8.25
CA VAL A 217 7.10 5.37 -7.92
C VAL A 217 6.26 4.21 -7.36
N PHE A 218 5.29 4.50 -6.48
CA PHE A 218 4.37 3.47 -5.98
C PHE A 218 3.48 2.90 -7.07
N GLN A 219 2.92 3.74 -7.95
CA GLN A 219 2.08 3.31 -9.06
C GLN A 219 2.85 2.43 -10.04
N GLU A 220 4.07 2.82 -10.40
CA GLU A 220 4.94 2.00 -11.26
C GLU A 220 5.18 0.61 -10.68
N VAL A 221 5.43 0.49 -9.36
CA VAL A 221 5.59 -0.81 -8.70
C VAL A 221 4.29 -1.62 -8.70
N PHE A 222 3.14 -0.96 -8.57
CA PHE A 222 1.83 -1.65 -8.53
C PHE A 222 1.38 -2.10 -9.91
N ASP A 223 1.67 -1.32 -10.95
CA ASP A 223 1.22 -1.55 -12.31
C ASP A 223 2.24 -2.35 -13.15
N GLN A 224 3.48 -2.46 -12.66
CA GLN A 224 4.52 -3.18 -13.37
C GLN A 224 4.19 -4.67 -13.51
N PRO A 225 4.23 -5.21 -14.75
CA PRO A 225 4.08 -6.64 -14.99
C PRO A 225 5.11 -7.45 -14.20
N TRP A 226 4.70 -8.53 -13.59
CA TRP A 226 5.62 -9.34 -12.82
C TRP A 226 6.57 -10.13 -13.73
N PRO A 227 7.86 -10.15 -13.45
CA PRO A 227 8.76 -11.09 -14.11
C PRO A 227 8.41 -12.53 -13.73
N LYS A 228 8.65 -13.48 -14.63
CA LYS A 228 8.29 -14.90 -14.44
C LYS A 228 8.76 -15.50 -13.11
N LYS A 229 9.91 -15.06 -12.61
CA LYS A 229 10.41 -15.49 -11.30
C LYS A 229 9.55 -15.03 -10.14
N MET A 230 8.89 -13.86 -10.24
CA MET A 230 7.97 -13.35 -9.22
C MET A 230 6.66 -14.13 -9.25
N GLU A 231 6.15 -14.43 -10.43
CA GLU A 231 4.97 -15.29 -10.60
C GLU A 231 5.23 -16.67 -9.98
N ASN A 232 6.32 -17.32 -10.35
CA ASN A 232 6.70 -18.63 -9.81
C ASN A 232 6.89 -18.60 -8.29
N PHE A 233 7.43 -17.51 -7.74
CA PHE A 233 7.54 -17.31 -6.31
C PHE A 233 6.15 -17.23 -5.67
N PHE A 234 5.26 -16.38 -6.21
CA PHE A 234 3.93 -16.19 -5.68
C PHE A 234 3.12 -17.49 -5.67
N GLU A 235 3.09 -18.22 -6.78
CA GLU A 235 2.41 -19.51 -6.90
C GLU A 235 2.95 -20.53 -5.89
N ARG A 236 4.26 -20.63 -5.75
CA ARG A 236 4.89 -21.55 -4.81
C ARG A 236 4.58 -21.22 -3.36
N GLU A 237 4.64 -19.94 -2.97
CA GLU A 237 4.31 -19.54 -1.60
C GLU A 237 2.81 -19.71 -1.31
N MET A 238 1.94 -19.46 -2.29
CA MET A 238 0.53 -19.74 -2.20
C MET A 238 0.27 -21.23 -1.96
N GLU A 239 0.91 -22.12 -2.73
CA GLU A 239 0.79 -23.58 -2.54
C GLU A 239 1.31 -24.03 -1.16
N LYS A 240 2.41 -23.47 -0.67
CA LYS A 240 2.89 -23.74 0.70
C LYS A 240 1.84 -23.39 1.76
N VAL A 241 1.24 -22.19 1.66
CA VAL A 241 0.17 -21.78 2.58
C VAL A 241 -1.00 -22.75 2.52
N ILE A 242 -1.41 -23.20 1.33
CA ILE A 242 -2.49 -24.18 1.16
C ILE A 242 -2.13 -25.49 1.84
N LEU A 243 -0.93 -26.01 1.62
CA LEU A 243 -0.48 -27.27 2.26
C LEU A 243 -0.45 -27.15 3.79
N GLN A 244 -0.02 -26.01 4.32
CA GLN A 244 -0.03 -25.75 5.76
C GLN A 244 -1.45 -25.67 6.33
N LYS A 245 -2.40 -25.03 5.61
CA LYS A 245 -3.82 -25.00 5.98
C LYS A 245 -4.43 -26.40 5.98
N ILE A 246 -4.12 -27.23 4.98
CA ILE A 246 -4.55 -28.64 4.92
C ILE A 246 -3.99 -29.42 6.11
N ALA A 247 -2.70 -29.29 6.41
CA ALA A 247 -2.06 -29.97 7.53
C ALA A 247 -2.68 -29.60 8.91
N ARG A 248 -3.22 -28.40 9.03
CA ARG A 248 -3.95 -27.92 10.22
C ARG A 248 -5.44 -28.28 10.22
N ASN A 249 -5.92 -29.03 9.24
CA ASN A 249 -7.33 -29.39 9.07
C ASN A 249 -8.25 -28.15 8.95
N VAL A 250 -7.80 -27.09 8.27
CA VAL A 250 -8.63 -25.91 7.95
C VAL A 250 -9.78 -26.36 7.04
N PRO A 251 -11.03 -25.90 7.26
CA PRO A 251 -12.16 -26.25 6.42
C PRO A 251 -11.89 -25.98 4.93
N ALA A 252 -12.33 -26.91 4.07
CA ALA A 252 -12.11 -26.81 2.62
C ALA A 252 -12.64 -25.48 2.03
N GLU A 253 -13.75 -24.98 2.56
CA GLU A 253 -14.36 -23.71 2.15
C GLU A 253 -13.42 -22.51 2.37
N GLU A 254 -12.68 -22.49 3.48
CA GLU A 254 -11.70 -21.43 3.77
C GLU A 254 -10.49 -21.53 2.83
N ILE A 255 -10.08 -22.72 2.44
CA ILE A 255 -9.00 -22.93 1.47
C ILE A 255 -9.45 -22.46 0.07
N VAL A 256 -10.68 -22.77 -0.32
CA VAL A 256 -11.26 -22.26 -1.59
C VAL A 256 -11.34 -20.75 -1.57
N LYS A 257 -11.84 -20.15 -0.50
CA LYS A 257 -11.88 -18.69 -0.33
C LYS A 257 -10.50 -18.06 -0.45
N PHE A 258 -9.50 -18.65 0.23
CA PHE A 258 -8.11 -18.18 0.13
C PHE A 258 -7.59 -18.24 -1.32
N ARG A 259 -7.83 -19.32 -2.06
CA ARG A 259 -7.45 -19.42 -3.48
C ARG A 259 -8.10 -18.32 -4.32
N GLU A 260 -9.38 -18.05 -4.11
CA GLU A 260 -10.09 -16.98 -4.83
C GLU A 260 -9.54 -15.59 -4.48
N GLU A 261 -9.25 -15.34 -3.20
CA GLU A 261 -8.63 -14.07 -2.77
C GLU A 261 -7.23 -13.87 -3.36
N MET A 262 -6.49 -14.95 -3.62
CA MET A 262 -5.15 -14.92 -4.22
C MET A 262 -5.15 -14.94 -5.74
N LYS A 263 -6.30 -15.11 -6.42
CA LYS A 263 -6.35 -15.03 -7.88
C LYS A 263 -5.73 -13.73 -8.36
N PHE A 264 -4.79 -13.88 -9.29
CA PHE A 264 -4.09 -12.79 -9.93
C PHE A 264 -3.83 -13.18 -11.38
N GLU A 265 -4.32 -12.38 -12.32
CA GLU A 265 -4.02 -12.55 -13.73
C GLU A 265 -2.69 -11.88 -14.03
N TYR A 266 -1.72 -12.69 -14.40
CA TYR A 266 -0.42 -12.19 -14.83
C TYR A 266 -0.54 -11.73 -16.28
N THR A 267 -0.38 -10.44 -16.51
CA THR A 267 -0.37 -9.91 -17.87
C THR A 267 1.08 -9.79 -18.33
N SER A 268 1.45 -10.56 -19.35
CA SER A 268 2.79 -10.47 -19.90
C SER A 268 3.01 -9.10 -20.56
N PRO A 269 4.24 -8.58 -20.66
CA PRO A 269 4.52 -7.34 -21.39
C PRO A 269 4.01 -7.35 -22.84
N ARG A 270 3.90 -8.52 -23.46
CA ARG A 270 3.35 -8.70 -24.81
C ARG A 270 1.84 -8.55 -24.81
N ASP A 271 1.17 -9.19 -23.85
CA ASP A 271 -0.27 -9.09 -23.68
C ASP A 271 -0.70 -7.67 -23.29
N MET A 272 0.11 -6.96 -22.49
CA MET A 272 -0.10 -5.55 -22.16
C MET A 272 -0.06 -4.65 -23.40
N GLN A 273 0.85 -4.93 -24.35
CA GLN A 273 0.92 -4.18 -25.61
C GLN A 273 -0.30 -4.46 -26.50
N GLU A 274 -0.76 -5.70 -26.55
CA GLU A 274 -1.96 -6.10 -27.28
C GLU A 274 -3.21 -5.44 -26.69
N ILE A 275 -3.40 -5.52 -25.38
CA ILE A 275 -4.49 -4.86 -24.66
C ILE A 275 -4.47 -3.34 -24.86
N ALA A 276 -3.31 -2.70 -24.79
CA ALA A 276 -3.18 -1.27 -25.02
C ALA A 276 -3.51 -0.88 -26.47
N GLN A 277 -3.20 -1.74 -27.44
CA GLN A 277 -3.58 -1.53 -28.84
C GLN A 277 -5.08 -1.71 -29.05
N GLU A 278 -5.68 -2.73 -28.43
CA GLU A 278 -7.13 -2.96 -28.48
C GLU A 278 -7.91 -1.81 -27.82
N GLN A 279 -7.46 -1.31 -26.69
CA GLN A 279 -8.07 -0.13 -26.03
C GLN A 279 -8.01 1.11 -26.91
N LYS A 280 -6.86 1.40 -27.52
CA LYS A 280 -6.73 2.52 -28.46
C LYS A 280 -7.60 2.37 -29.69
N ALA A 281 -7.72 1.13 -30.21
CA ALA A 281 -8.60 0.85 -31.34
C ALA A 281 -10.09 1.03 -30.97
N ALA A 282 -10.49 0.59 -29.77
CA ALA A 282 -11.84 0.77 -29.25
C ALA A 282 -12.20 2.24 -29.03
N GLU A 283 -11.28 3.04 -28.48
CA GLU A 283 -11.46 4.49 -28.32
C GLU A 283 -11.57 5.20 -29.67
N ALA A 284 -10.72 4.84 -30.63
CA ALA A 284 -10.78 5.42 -31.98
C ALA A 284 -12.10 5.08 -32.67
N LEU A 285 -12.60 3.85 -32.52
CA LEU A 285 -13.88 3.42 -33.06
C LEU A 285 -15.07 4.20 -32.45
N LYS A 286 -15.03 4.39 -31.11
CA LYS A 286 -16.05 5.19 -30.39
C LYS A 286 -16.07 6.62 -30.87
N LEU A 287 -14.91 7.26 -30.99
CA LEU A 287 -14.78 8.63 -31.49
C LEU A 287 -15.29 8.75 -32.92
N ALA A 288 -14.98 7.79 -33.81
CA ALA A 288 -15.48 7.75 -35.16
C ALA A 288 -17.00 7.58 -35.23
N GLN A 289 -17.60 6.80 -34.31
CA GLN A 289 -19.05 6.67 -34.22
C GLN A 289 -19.73 7.97 -33.78
N GLU A 290 -19.18 8.64 -32.76
CA GLU A 290 -19.67 9.94 -32.28
C GLU A 290 -19.60 11.01 -33.38
N GLN A 291 -18.51 11.05 -34.14
CA GLN A 291 -18.36 11.98 -35.27
C GLN A 291 -19.41 11.72 -36.38
N ARG A 292 -19.65 10.44 -36.73
CA ARG A 292 -20.68 10.07 -37.72
C ARG A 292 -22.09 10.44 -37.23
N GLU A 293 -22.34 10.33 -35.96
CA GLU A 293 -23.65 10.67 -35.40
C GLU A 293 -23.87 12.19 -35.39
N GLN A 294 -22.84 12.97 -35.03
CA GLN A 294 -22.88 14.42 -35.15
C GLN A 294 -23.07 14.89 -36.59
N GLU A 295 -22.41 14.24 -37.55
CA GLU A 295 -22.53 14.56 -38.96
C GLU A 295 -23.94 14.25 -39.50
N ARG A 296 -24.53 13.13 -39.10
CA ARG A 296 -25.93 12.79 -39.40
C ARG A 296 -26.91 13.79 -38.79
N GLN A 297 -26.71 14.22 -37.57
CA GLN A 297 -27.54 15.24 -36.92
C GLN A 297 -27.46 16.57 -37.66
N ARG A 298 -26.25 16.97 -38.06
CA ARG A 298 -26.05 18.19 -38.82
C ARG A 298 -26.71 18.14 -40.22
N GLN A 299 -26.58 17.02 -40.92
CA GLN A 299 -27.25 16.83 -42.21
C GLN A 299 -28.79 16.85 -42.09
N ALA A 300 -29.32 16.19 -41.06
CA ALA A 300 -30.74 16.22 -40.77
C ALA A 300 -31.26 17.61 -40.43
N GLU A 301 -30.47 18.43 -39.73
CA GLU A 301 -30.83 19.80 -39.39
C GLU A 301 -30.77 20.71 -40.61
N GLU A 302 -29.76 20.56 -41.47
CA GLU A 302 -29.67 21.28 -42.75
C GLU A 302 -30.85 20.92 -43.70
N GLU A 303 -31.25 19.65 -43.76
CA GLU A 303 -32.39 19.24 -44.54
C GLU A 303 -33.71 19.82 -44.00
N ARG A 304 -33.92 19.82 -42.69
CA ARG A 304 -35.07 20.50 -42.04
C ARG A 304 -35.11 21.99 -42.34
N GLN A 305 -33.96 22.68 -42.33
CA GLN A 305 -33.90 24.09 -42.69
C GLN A 305 -34.26 24.34 -44.18
N ARG A 306 -33.76 23.51 -45.07
CA ARG A 306 -34.11 23.58 -46.53
C ARG A 306 -35.61 23.37 -46.76
N LEU A 307 -36.21 22.35 -46.12
CA LEU A 307 -37.62 22.10 -46.21
C LEU A 307 -38.48 23.25 -45.63
N SER A 308 -38.05 23.85 -44.54
CA SER A 308 -38.72 25.01 -43.94
C SER A 308 -38.64 26.26 -44.80
N GLN A 309 -37.54 26.48 -45.52
CA GLN A 309 -37.34 27.58 -46.44
C GLN A 309 -38.21 27.40 -47.72
N SER A 310 -38.26 26.17 -48.26
CA SER A 310 -39.12 25.87 -49.43
C SER A 310 -40.61 26.07 -49.13
N HIS A 311 -41.07 25.66 -47.93
CA HIS A 311 -42.44 25.89 -47.48
C HIS A 311 -42.80 27.38 -47.33
N ARG A 312 -41.86 28.22 -46.90
CA ARG A 312 -42.05 29.66 -46.79
C ARG A 312 -42.11 30.36 -48.17
N GLN A 313 -41.35 29.86 -49.14
CA GLN A 313 -41.39 30.38 -50.50
C GLN A 313 -42.68 30.04 -51.21
N ASP A 314 -43.21 28.84 -51.02
CA ASP A 314 -44.47 28.38 -51.59
C ASP A 314 -45.72 29.12 -51.00
N GLN A 315 -45.67 29.46 -49.70
CA GLN A 315 -46.69 30.32 -49.06
C GLN A 315 -46.63 31.79 -49.50
N GLY A 316 -45.43 32.29 -49.84
CA GLY A 316 -45.24 33.65 -50.38
C GLY A 316 -45.82 33.83 -51.77
N GLN A 317 -45.70 32.83 -52.63
CA GLN A 317 -46.25 32.86 -54.01
C GLN A 317 -47.79 32.73 -54.05
N ARG A 318 -48.43 32.06 -53.06
CA ARG A 318 -49.90 31.94 -53.00
C ARG A 318 -50.61 33.21 -52.50
N ARG A 319 -49.93 34.19 -51.95
CA ARG A 319 -50.49 35.46 -51.46
C ARG A 319 -50.42 36.64 -52.45
N GLY A 320 -49.83 36.43 -53.65
CA GLY A 320 -49.67 37.46 -54.70
C GLY A 320 -50.58 37.21 -55.90
N GLY A 321 -51.85 36.83 -55.72
CA GLY A 321 -52.85 36.82 -56.78
C GLY A 321 -53.43 38.18 -57.04
N PRO A 322 -53.71 38.57 -58.30
CA PRO A 322 -54.04 39.96 -58.64
C PRO A 322 -55.44 40.36 -58.13
N SER A 323 -55.47 41.48 -57.41
CA SER A 323 -56.72 42.21 -57.16
C SER A 323 -57.21 42.80 -58.48
N ARG A 324 -58.40 42.51 -58.78
CA ARG A 324 -59.26 43.29 -59.70
C ARG A 324 -60.26 44.03 -58.80
#